data_2460229bd5f15ee26dcb26f956a7721f
#
_entry.id   2460229bd5f15ee26dcb26f956a7721f
#
_cell.length_a   1.000
_cell.length_b   1.000
_cell.length_c   1.000
_cell.angle_alpha   90.00
_cell.angle_beta   90.00
_cell.angle_gamma   90.00
#
_symmetry.space_group_name_H-M   'P 1'
#
loop_
_entity.id
_entity.type
_entity.pdbx_description
1 polymer ?
#
loop_
_entity_poly.entity_id
_entity_poly.type
_entity_poly.pdbx_seq_one_letter_code
_entity_poly.pdbx_strand_id
1 'polypeptide(L)'
;MSFDPNVTTAVPTDWRAYSGVLSRRVFAFIIDYVLVGLLWVPAAVVVFFLGVITLGLGWLLYPILFFIVAGLYFGLSLAGASQATPGMRAMGIAMIRVDGTKIDFITAIAHLALFWILNSVLTPLILLAGLFIDRSRLAHDLLLGTAAIRAG
;
A
#
# COMPACT_ATOMS: atom_id res chain seq x y z
N MET A 1 -11.54 15.34 -4.85
CA MET A 1 -10.58 15.58 -5.94
C MET A 1 -10.88 14.53 -7.01
N SER A 2 -11.47 14.94 -8.13
CA SER A 2 -11.84 14.06 -9.23
C SER A 2 -10.60 13.82 -10.08
N PHE A 3 -10.28 12.56 -10.32
CA PHE A 3 -9.24 12.17 -11.26
C PHE A 3 -9.69 12.57 -12.68
N ASP A 4 -8.97 13.47 -13.32
CA ASP A 4 -9.26 13.85 -14.70
C ASP A 4 -8.75 12.73 -15.65
N PRO A 5 -9.63 11.99 -16.32
CA PRO A 5 -9.26 10.91 -17.22
C PRO A 5 -8.51 11.38 -18.47
N ASN A 6 -8.47 12.69 -18.75
CA ASN A 6 -7.81 13.26 -19.92
C ASN A 6 -6.37 13.74 -19.62
N VAL A 7 -5.94 13.74 -18.37
CA VAL A 7 -4.53 13.94 -18.04
C VAL A 7 -3.80 12.66 -18.44
N THR A 8 -3.14 12.69 -19.58
CA THR A 8 -2.17 11.66 -19.94
C THR A 8 -1.25 11.47 -18.76
N THR A 9 -1.38 10.32 -18.10
CA THR A 9 -0.64 9.93 -16.89
C THR A 9 0.81 9.57 -17.26
N ALA A 10 1.47 10.45 -18.02
CA ALA A 10 2.91 10.39 -18.17
C ALA A 10 3.54 10.58 -16.79
N VAL A 11 4.42 9.67 -16.41
CA VAL A 11 5.21 9.79 -15.19
C VAL A 11 5.81 11.21 -15.17
N PRO A 12 5.54 12.02 -14.14
CA PRO A 12 6.06 13.38 -14.11
C PRO A 12 7.57 13.38 -14.27
N THR A 13 8.07 14.17 -15.22
CA THR A 13 9.52 14.34 -15.43
C THR A 13 10.12 15.35 -14.45
N ASP A 14 9.28 16.17 -13.82
CA ASP A 14 9.71 17.16 -12.84
C ASP A 14 10.12 16.45 -11.52
N TRP A 15 11.40 16.59 -11.14
CA TRP A 15 11.94 16.06 -9.89
C TRP A 15 11.21 16.57 -8.64
N ARG A 16 10.56 17.73 -8.73
CA ARG A 16 9.77 18.31 -7.62
C ARG A 16 8.59 17.44 -7.24
N ALA A 17 8.02 16.68 -8.18
CA ALA A 17 6.95 15.72 -7.89
C ALA A 17 7.40 14.58 -6.96
N TYR A 18 8.70 14.32 -6.88
CA TYR A 18 9.30 13.25 -6.07
C TYR A 18 9.98 13.77 -4.80
N SER A 19 10.12 15.09 -4.63
CA SER A 19 10.81 15.66 -3.48
C SER A 19 10.05 15.40 -2.18
N GLY A 20 10.74 14.81 -1.18
CA GLY A 20 10.17 14.51 0.14
C GLY A 20 9.12 13.38 0.15
N VAL A 21 8.96 12.63 -0.96
CA VAL A 21 8.00 11.52 -1.04
C VAL A 21 8.39 10.38 -0.10
N LEU A 22 9.69 10.14 0.12
CA LEU A 22 10.13 9.05 1.00
C LEU A 22 9.65 9.23 2.44
N SER A 23 9.87 10.41 3.04
CA SER A 23 9.39 10.69 4.40
C SER A 23 7.86 10.64 4.49
N ARG A 24 7.16 11.16 3.48
CA ARG A 24 5.70 11.07 3.39
C ARG A 24 5.20 9.63 3.29
N ARG A 25 5.91 8.75 2.60
CA ARG A 25 5.62 7.30 2.55
C ARG A 25 5.75 6.66 3.93
N VAL A 26 6.81 7.00 4.68
CA VAL A 26 7.01 6.47 6.04
C VAL A 26 5.86 6.87 6.95
N PHE A 27 5.46 8.14 6.96
CA PHE A 27 4.31 8.59 7.77
C PHE A 27 2.99 8.00 7.28
N ALA A 28 2.77 7.90 5.98
CA ALA A 28 1.61 7.22 5.41
C ALA A 28 1.53 5.77 5.88
N PHE A 29 2.66 5.05 5.82
CA PHE A 29 2.75 3.67 6.29
C PHE A 29 2.40 3.53 7.78
N ILE A 30 2.89 4.43 8.64
CA ILE A 30 2.56 4.41 10.07
C ILE A 30 1.06 4.59 10.28
N ILE A 31 0.44 5.55 9.59
CA ILE A 31 -1.01 5.80 9.66
C ILE A 31 -1.78 4.56 9.19
N ASP A 32 -1.41 4.00 8.04
CA ASP A 32 -2.06 2.83 7.46
C ASP A 32 -1.90 1.60 8.37
N TYR A 33 -0.72 1.43 8.99
CA TYR A 33 -0.48 0.34 9.94
C TYR A 33 -1.39 0.43 11.17
N VAL A 34 -1.58 1.63 11.71
CA VAL A 34 -2.53 1.88 12.82
C VAL A 34 -3.97 1.57 12.37
N LEU A 35 -4.37 2.01 11.18
CA LEU A 35 -5.71 1.76 10.66
C LEU A 35 -5.97 0.28 10.41
N VAL A 36 -5.01 -0.45 9.85
CA VAL A 36 -5.10 -1.91 9.68
C VAL A 36 -5.20 -2.59 11.04
N GLY A 37 -4.42 -2.15 12.03
CA GLY A 37 -4.51 -2.65 13.42
C GLY A 37 -5.90 -2.43 14.02
N LEU A 38 -6.49 -1.25 13.83
CA LEU A 38 -7.85 -0.94 14.29
C LEU A 38 -8.91 -1.79 13.58
N LEU A 39 -8.75 -2.09 12.31
CA LEU A 39 -9.64 -2.98 11.56
C LEU A 39 -9.45 -4.46 11.93
N TRP A 40 -8.23 -4.83 12.31
CA TRP A 40 -7.94 -6.19 12.73
C TRP A 40 -8.66 -6.57 14.02
N VAL A 41 -8.83 -5.63 14.96
CA VAL A 41 -9.50 -5.90 16.26
C VAL A 41 -10.93 -6.43 16.07
N PRO A 42 -11.86 -5.73 15.38
CA PRO A 42 -13.20 -6.26 15.17
C PRO A 42 -13.19 -7.57 14.35
N ALA A 43 -12.28 -7.72 13.38
CA ALA A 43 -12.14 -8.96 12.63
C ALA A 43 -11.70 -10.11 13.54
N ALA A 44 -10.78 -9.87 14.46
CA ALA A 44 -10.35 -10.86 15.46
C ALA A 44 -11.49 -11.28 16.41
N VAL A 45 -12.35 -10.35 16.80
CA VAL A 45 -13.54 -10.64 17.60
C VAL A 45 -14.49 -11.57 16.83
N VAL A 46 -14.73 -11.31 15.55
CA VAL A 46 -15.56 -12.19 14.70
C VAL A 46 -14.95 -13.59 14.61
N VAL A 47 -13.64 -13.70 14.38
CA VAL A 47 -12.93 -14.98 14.30
C VAL A 47 -12.96 -15.71 15.65
N PHE A 48 -12.91 -14.98 16.77
CA PHE A 48 -13.05 -15.56 18.10
C PHE A 48 -14.40 -16.28 18.27
N PHE A 49 -15.50 -15.59 17.98
CA PHE A 49 -16.84 -16.20 18.07
C PHE A 49 -17.04 -17.32 17.05
N LEU A 50 -16.49 -17.19 15.85
CA LEU A 50 -16.49 -18.26 14.87
C LEU A 50 -15.76 -19.49 15.40
N GLY A 51 -14.65 -19.32 16.09
CA GLY A 51 -13.92 -20.42 16.75
C GLY A 51 -14.73 -21.10 17.83
N VAL A 52 -15.46 -20.33 18.64
CA VAL A 52 -16.36 -20.89 19.66
C VAL A 52 -17.47 -21.73 19.02
N ILE A 53 -18.16 -21.22 18.00
CA ILE A 53 -19.26 -21.88 17.31
C ILE A 53 -18.78 -23.15 16.58
N THR A 54 -17.57 -23.11 16.01
CA THR A 54 -16.99 -24.23 15.24
C THR A 54 -16.11 -25.16 16.05
N LEU A 55 -16.20 -25.12 17.39
CA LEU A 55 -15.42 -25.95 18.31
C LEU A 55 -13.91 -25.87 18.06
N GLY A 56 -13.41 -24.67 17.75
CA GLY A 56 -11.99 -24.37 17.57
C GLY A 56 -11.53 -24.24 16.12
N LEU A 57 -12.27 -24.74 15.13
CA LEU A 57 -11.87 -24.67 13.70
C LEU A 57 -11.71 -23.22 13.22
N GLY A 58 -12.57 -22.32 13.65
CA GLY A 58 -12.49 -20.89 13.29
C GLY A 58 -11.20 -20.22 13.74
N TRP A 59 -10.56 -20.68 14.81
CA TRP A 59 -9.30 -20.11 15.28
C TRP A 59 -8.11 -20.37 14.36
N LEU A 60 -8.21 -21.33 13.45
CA LEU A 60 -7.21 -21.57 12.41
C LEU A 60 -7.10 -20.39 11.42
N LEU A 61 -8.05 -19.45 11.44
CA LEU A 61 -7.99 -18.24 10.63
C LEU A 61 -7.05 -17.15 11.21
N TYR A 62 -6.70 -17.20 12.51
CA TYR A 62 -5.86 -16.17 13.12
C TYR A 62 -4.51 -15.97 12.42
N PRO A 63 -3.74 -17.00 12.02
CA PRO A 63 -2.46 -16.80 11.36
C PRO A 63 -2.54 -16.02 10.04
N ILE A 64 -3.67 -16.11 9.33
CA ILE A 64 -3.87 -15.44 8.03
C ILE A 64 -4.73 -14.18 8.14
N LEU A 65 -5.37 -13.94 9.28
CA LEU A 65 -6.31 -12.83 9.47
C LEU A 65 -5.69 -11.48 9.16
N PHE A 66 -4.45 -11.25 9.61
CA PHE A 66 -3.74 -9.99 9.35
C PHE A 66 -3.56 -9.76 7.84
N PHE A 67 -3.16 -10.80 7.11
CA PHE A 67 -2.97 -10.70 5.65
C PHE A 67 -4.29 -10.47 4.90
N ILE A 68 -5.39 -11.06 5.38
CA ILE A 68 -6.72 -10.82 4.82
C ILE A 68 -7.14 -9.37 5.03
N VAL A 69 -7.06 -8.86 6.26
CA VAL A 69 -7.44 -7.48 6.60
C VAL A 69 -6.56 -6.48 5.85
N ALA A 70 -5.24 -6.66 5.88
CA ALA A 70 -4.31 -5.81 5.18
C ALA A 70 -4.53 -5.87 3.66
N GLY A 71 -4.70 -7.08 3.08
CA GLY A 71 -4.96 -7.26 1.66
C GLY A 71 -6.21 -6.54 1.19
N LEU A 72 -7.32 -6.69 1.90
CA LEU A 72 -8.55 -5.97 1.59
C LEU A 72 -8.38 -4.47 1.73
N TYR A 73 -7.76 -4.01 2.82
CA TYR A 73 -7.53 -2.58 3.06
C TYR A 73 -6.70 -1.93 1.94
N PHE A 74 -5.52 -2.47 1.64
CA PHE A 74 -4.64 -1.94 0.61
C PHE A 74 -5.21 -2.17 -0.79
N GLY A 75 -5.74 -3.36 -1.07
CA GLY A 75 -6.31 -3.71 -2.37
C GLY A 75 -7.44 -2.78 -2.76
N LEU A 76 -8.42 -2.59 -1.88
CA LEU A 76 -9.56 -1.71 -2.15
C LEU A 76 -9.17 -0.23 -2.19
N SER A 77 -8.23 0.20 -1.33
CA SER A 77 -7.78 1.59 -1.29
C SER A 77 -7.01 1.99 -2.55
N LEU A 78 -6.05 1.16 -2.99
CA LEU A 78 -5.22 1.45 -4.16
C LEU A 78 -5.96 1.23 -5.49
N ALA A 79 -6.88 0.26 -5.56
CA ALA A 79 -7.72 0.06 -6.74
C ALA A 79 -8.85 1.11 -6.83
N GLY A 80 -9.09 1.87 -5.78
CA GLY A 80 -10.10 2.92 -5.74
C GLY A 80 -9.76 4.13 -6.63
N ALA A 81 -10.71 5.06 -6.75
CA ALA A 81 -10.58 6.26 -7.60
C ALA A 81 -9.41 7.16 -7.21
N SER A 82 -9.03 7.19 -5.93
CA SER A 82 -7.91 8.01 -5.43
C SER A 82 -6.54 7.38 -5.65
N GLN A 83 -6.48 6.07 -5.97
CA GLN A 83 -5.24 5.29 -6.08
C GLN A 83 -4.25 5.53 -4.93
N ALA A 84 -4.81 5.70 -3.74
CA ALA A 84 -4.08 6.03 -2.53
C ALA A 84 -4.77 5.44 -1.30
N THR A 85 -4.00 4.95 -0.36
CA THR A 85 -4.51 4.57 0.95
C THR A 85 -4.94 5.80 1.75
N PRO A 86 -5.75 5.66 2.80
CA PRO A 86 -6.05 6.76 3.71
C PRO A 86 -4.80 7.46 4.27
N GLY A 87 -3.74 6.70 4.65
CA GLY A 87 -2.48 7.28 5.09
C GLY A 87 -1.77 8.05 3.99
N MET A 88 -1.74 7.54 2.77
CA MET A 88 -1.17 8.22 1.61
C MET A 88 -1.92 9.52 1.30
N ARG A 89 -3.27 9.50 1.36
CA ARG A 89 -4.09 10.72 1.18
C ARG A 89 -3.79 11.77 2.24
N ALA A 90 -3.65 11.35 3.50
CA ALA A 90 -3.29 12.26 4.60
C ALA A 90 -1.92 12.92 4.38
N MET A 91 -0.99 12.20 3.74
CA MET A 91 0.35 12.72 3.41
C MET A 91 0.42 13.42 2.05
N GLY A 92 -0.69 13.52 1.30
CA GLY A 92 -0.73 14.15 -0.01
C GLY A 92 0.14 13.42 -1.04
N ILE A 93 0.12 12.09 -1.03
CA ILE A 93 0.77 11.23 -2.03
C ILE A 93 -0.23 10.25 -2.62
N ALA A 94 0.00 9.85 -3.86
CA ALA A 94 -0.79 8.84 -4.55
C ALA A 94 0.13 7.90 -5.34
N MET A 95 -0.35 6.71 -5.64
CA MET A 95 0.34 5.75 -6.49
C MET A 95 -0.10 5.94 -7.94
N ILE A 96 0.86 5.87 -8.85
CA ILE A 96 0.61 5.85 -10.29
C ILE A 96 1.31 4.64 -10.91
N ARG A 97 0.76 4.15 -11.99
CA ARG A 97 1.42 3.17 -12.86
C ARG A 97 2.20 3.91 -13.95
N VAL A 98 3.38 3.39 -14.30
CA VAL A 98 4.28 4.01 -15.29
C VAL A 98 3.67 3.98 -16.70
N ASP A 99 2.82 2.99 -16.99
CA ASP A 99 2.09 2.86 -18.26
C ASP A 99 0.85 3.76 -18.36
N GLY A 100 0.57 4.57 -17.35
CA GLY A 100 -0.58 5.46 -17.31
C GLY A 100 -1.92 4.80 -17.01
N THR A 101 -1.95 3.48 -16.83
CA THR A 101 -3.17 2.77 -16.46
C THR A 101 -3.44 2.89 -14.96
N LYS A 102 -4.70 2.67 -14.54
CA LYS A 102 -5.04 2.63 -13.12
C LYS A 102 -4.48 1.36 -12.47
N ILE A 103 -4.11 1.47 -11.19
CA ILE A 103 -3.77 0.31 -10.39
C ILE A 103 -5.06 -0.47 -10.14
N ASP A 104 -5.07 -1.71 -10.58
CA ASP A 104 -6.16 -2.66 -10.29
C ASP A 104 -5.91 -3.40 -8.98
N PHE A 105 -6.93 -4.10 -8.49
CA PHE A 105 -6.87 -4.82 -7.21
C PHE A 105 -5.75 -5.87 -7.18
N ILE A 106 -5.51 -6.58 -8.28
CA ILE A 106 -4.46 -7.61 -8.36
C ILE A 106 -3.08 -6.96 -8.25
N THR A 107 -2.84 -5.87 -8.97
CA THR A 107 -1.59 -5.10 -8.87
C THR A 107 -1.38 -4.54 -7.46
N ALA A 108 -2.44 -4.06 -6.80
CA ALA A 108 -2.36 -3.58 -5.42
C ALA A 108 -1.97 -4.70 -4.44
N ILE A 109 -2.56 -5.89 -4.57
CA ILE A 109 -2.20 -7.06 -3.74
C ILE A 109 -0.77 -7.53 -4.04
N ALA A 110 -0.37 -7.59 -5.31
CA ALA A 110 1.00 -7.93 -5.69
C ALA A 110 2.02 -6.92 -5.10
N HIS A 111 1.69 -5.63 -5.12
CA HIS A 111 2.50 -4.59 -4.50
C HIS A 111 2.65 -4.80 -2.99
N LEU A 112 1.56 -5.08 -2.29
CA LEU A 112 1.57 -5.39 -0.86
C LEU A 112 2.38 -6.65 -0.55
N ALA A 113 2.19 -7.72 -1.32
CA ALA A 113 2.92 -8.98 -1.13
C ALA A 113 4.43 -8.78 -1.36
N LEU A 114 4.82 -8.11 -2.43
CA LEU A 114 6.21 -7.79 -2.72
C LEU A 114 6.82 -6.88 -1.63
N PHE A 115 6.07 -5.88 -1.17
CA PHE A 115 6.52 -5.03 -0.06
C PHE A 115 6.85 -5.88 1.18
N TRP A 116 5.96 -6.80 1.58
CA TRP A 116 6.18 -7.65 2.74
C TRP A 116 7.33 -8.64 2.55
N ILE A 117 7.41 -9.29 1.38
CA ILE A 117 8.50 -10.23 1.07
C ILE A 117 9.84 -9.51 1.09
N LEU A 118 9.95 -8.40 0.36
CA LEU A 118 11.18 -7.62 0.27
C LEU A 118 11.54 -7.00 1.62
N ASN A 119 10.54 -6.49 2.36
CA ASN A 119 10.77 -5.92 3.68
C ASN A 119 11.23 -6.98 4.70
N SER A 120 10.70 -8.19 4.65
CA SER A 120 11.11 -9.29 5.54
C SER A 120 12.52 -9.79 5.27
N VAL A 121 12.95 -9.78 4.01
CA VAL A 121 14.26 -10.31 3.60
C VAL A 121 15.36 -9.23 3.64
N LEU A 122 15.01 -7.95 3.39
CA LEU A 122 15.97 -6.89 3.09
C LEU A 122 15.70 -5.61 3.90
N THR A 123 15.01 -5.67 5.05
CA THR A 123 14.51 -4.48 5.77
C THR A 123 15.50 -3.31 5.88
N PRO A 124 16.77 -3.47 6.29
CA PRO A 124 17.70 -2.34 6.32
C PRO A 124 18.17 -1.89 4.93
N LEU A 125 18.32 -2.82 3.97
CA LEU A 125 18.85 -2.52 2.64
C LEU A 125 17.83 -1.82 1.74
N ILE A 126 16.53 -2.06 1.89
CA ILE A 126 15.47 -1.42 1.07
C ILE A 126 15.28 0.04 1.45
N LEU A 127 15.39 0.38 2.75
CA LEU A 127 15.36 1.78 3.18
C LEU A 127 16.58 2.54 2.64
N LEU A 128 17.76 1.92 2.66
CA LEU A 128 18.97 2.47 2.06
C LEU A 128 18.87 2.59 0.54
N ALA A 129 18.35 1.58 -0.15
CA ALA A 129 18.15 1.61 -1.60
C ALA A 129 17.20 2.74 -2.04
N GLY A 130 16.17 3.03 -1.23
CA GLY A 130 15.26 4.17 -1.49
C GLY A 130 15.94 5.55 -1.46
N LEU A 131 17.11 5.66 -0.81
CA LEU A 131 17.92 6.90 -0.78
C LEU A 131 18.80 7.05 -2.04
N PHE A 132 19.12 5.95 -2.71
CA PHE A 132 20.04 5.91 -3.85
C PHE A 132 19.35 5.72 -5.21
N ILE A 133 18.05 5.36 -5.21
CA ILE A 133 17.30 5.12 -6.44
C ILE A 133 16.63 6.42 -6.91
N ASP A 134 16.80 6.73 -8.19
CA ASP A 134 16.17 7.88 -8.84
C ASP A 134 14.65 7.94 -8.59
N ARG A 135 14.16 9.16 -8.36
CA ARG A 135 12.74 9.44 -8.14
C ARG A 135 12.15 8.82 -6.88
N SER A 136 12.97 8.51 -5.87
CA SER A 136 12.52 7.91 -4.60
C SER A 136 11.62 6.67 -4.78
N ARG A 137 11.86 5.88 -5.84
CA ARG A 137 11.14 4.62 -6.09
C ARG A 137 11.78 3.51 -5.27
N LEU A 138 10.96 2.77 -4.57
CA LEU A 138 11.39 1.58 -3.84
C LEU A 138 11.54 0.38 -4.78
N ALA A 139 12.29 -0.65 -4.38
CA ALA A 139 12.58 -1.81 -5.23
C ALA A 139 11.30 -2.50 -5.76
N HIS A 140 10.27 -2.61 -4.93
CA HIS A 140 8.98 -3.18 -5.35
C HIS A 140 8.20 -2.27 -6.33
N ASP A 141 8.37 -0.95 -6.24
CA ASP A 141 7.79 -0.02 -7.21
C ASP A 141 8.42 -0.21 -8.61
N LEU A 142 9.74 -0.44 -8.65
CA LEU A 142 10.46 -0.71 -9.91
C LEU A 142 9.98 -2.01 -10.56
N LEU A 143 9.81 -3.07 -9.76
CA LEU A 143 9.35 -4.37 -10.25
C LEU A 143 7.94 -4.34 -10.82
N LEU A 144 7.06 -3.52 -10.25
CA LEU A 144 5.65 -3.40 -10.66
C LEU A 144 5.38 -2.22 -11.59
N GLY A 145 6.42 -1.45 -11.97
CA GLY A 145 6.26 -0.26 -12.79
C GLY A 145 5.37 0.80 -12.14
N THR A 146 5.46 0.97 -10.84
CA THR A 146 4.71 1.97 -10.07
C THR A 146 5.63 3.08 -9.54
N ALA A 147 5.07 4.21 -9.17
CA ALA A 147 5.75 5.27 -8.46
C ALA A 147 4.77 6.04 -7.56
N ALA A 148 5.23 6.51 -6.40
CA ALA A 148 4.47 7.44 -5.60
C ALA A 148 4.86 8.88 -5.96
N ILE A 149 3.86 9.72 -6.13
CA ILE A 149 4.02 11.14 -6.46
C ILE A 149 3.22 11.99 -5.48
N ARG A 150 3.52 13.28 -5.42
CA ARG A 150 2.67 14.25 -4.73
C ARG A 150 1.33 14.35 -5.47
N ALA A 151 0.24 14.17 -4.74
CA ALA A 151 -1.09 14.51 -5.20
C ALA A 151 -1.25 16.04 -5.01
N GLY A 152 -1.17 16.78 -6.13
CA GLY A 152 -1.38 18.23 -6.15
C GLY A 152 -2.83 18.60 -5.83
#